data_53bd66f46febac8f705cad4524adf70d
#
_entry.id   53bd66f46febac8f705cad4524adf70d
#
_cell.length_a   1.000
_cell.length_b   1.000
_cell.length_c   1.000
_cell.angle_alpha   90.00
_cell.angle_beta   90.00
_cell.angle_gamma   90.00
#
_symmetry.space_group_name_H-M   'P 1'
#
loop_
_entity.id
_entity.type
_entity.pdbx_description
1 polymer ?
#
loop_
_entity_poly.entity_id
_entity_poly.type
_entity_poly.pdbx_seq_one_letter_code
_entity_poly.pdbx_strand_id
1 'polypeptide(L)'
;MKKVLLACLLLLTACASTEVVETESTPEEIYLKAYKAFQETDYEKAAEEFDKIEQQYPYSEWAERAQIMMAYSQYKRNEYTDAIMTLDRFLQLHPGNRNASYALYLKALCYFEQMSDPLREQEMSQKADDTFRELLARFPNSVYVEDAKAKLEIIQNTLAGKELAVGRYYQQHEDYIAAMNRFQAVLKEYPKSNQVEEALYRLAACYQALGLTHQAGEVFQELKSKYPKSEWIKYADKLF
;
A
#
# COMPACT_ATOMS: atom_id res chain seq x y z
N MET A 1 33.87 59.46 48.83
CA MET A 1 32.72 58.59 48.63
C MET A 1 31.70 59.02 47.54
N LYS A 2 31.62 60.30 47.13
CA LYS A 2 30.69 60.77 46.07
C LYS A 2 31.16 60.45 44.62
N LYS A 3 32.42 60.15 44.39
CA LYS A 3 32.92 59.83 43.03
C LYS A 3 32.81 58.36 42.65
N VAL A 4 32.62 57.44 43.59
CA VAL A 4 32.43 56.01 43.35
C VAL A 4 30.97 55.67 43.00
N LEU A 5 30.01 56.49 43.47
CA LEU A 5 28.62 56.31 43.20
C LEU A 5 28.21 56.68 41.75
N LEU A 6 28.98 57.51 41.08
CA LEU A 6 28.71 57.97 39.71
C LEU A 6 29.21 56.94 38.65
N ALA A 7 30.20 56.12 39.01
CA ALA A 7 30.74 55.10 38.13
C ALA A 7 29.86 53.84 38.03
N CYS A 8 29.01 53.55 39.02
CA CYS A 8 28.10 52.38 39.00
C CYS A 8 26.79 52.63 38.23
N LEU A 9 26.49 53.88 37.85
CA LEU A 9 25.23 54.18 37.14
C LEU A 9 25.37 54.08 35.63
N LEU A 10 26.59 53.92 35.08
CA LEU A 10 26.85 53.84 33.65
C LEU A 10 26.92 52.40 33.10
N LEU A 11 26.75 51.37 33.91
CA LEU A 11 26.83 49.96 33.51
C LEU A 11 25.46 49.27 33.27
N LEU A 12 24.35 49.99 33.31
CA LEU A 12 23.01 49.45 33.17
C LEU A 12 22.32 49.66 31.81
N THR A 13 23.10 50.12 30.80
CA THR A 13 22.51 50.40 29.46
C THR A 13 22.95 49.47 28.36
N ALA A 14 23.33 48.24 28.64
CA ALA A 14 23.79 47.33 27.62
C ALA A 14 23.10 45.96 27.70
N CYS A 15 21.77 45.89 27.57
CA CYS A 15 21.01 44.70 27.18
C CYS A 15 19.68 45.14 26.55
N ALA A 16 19.75 45.91 25.46
CA ALA A 16 18.67 45.91 24.49
C ALA A 16 19.03 44.84 23.47
N SER A 17 18.76 43.56 23.80
CA SER A 17 18.58 42.55 22.81
C SER A 17 17.36 42.98 21.98
N THR A 18 17.59 43.43 20.76
CA THR A 18 16.56 43.47 19.73
C THR A 18 16.11 42.05 19.56
N GLU A 19 15.04 41.69 20.26
CA GLU A 19 14.22 40.55 19.83
C GLU A 19 13.81 40.87 18.40
N VAL A 20 14.45 40.20 17.45
CA VAL A 20 13.92 40.08 16.10
C VAL A 20 12.61 39.36 16.31
N VAL A 21 11.49 40.07 16.27
CA VAL A 21 10.17 39.48 16.16
C VAL A 21 10.21 38.75 14.82
N GLU A 22 10.56 37.48 14.85
CA GLU A 22 10.33 36.60 13.70
C GLU A 22 8.82 36.69 13.42
N THR A 23 8.48 37.42 12.37
CA THR A 23 7.10 37.44 11.89
C THR A 23 6.75 36.00 11.58
N GLU A 24 5.80 35.42 12.34
CA GLU A 24 5.32 34.06 12.10
C GLU A 24 4.94 33.94 10.63
N SER A 25 5.60 33.02 9.92
CA SER A 25 5.32 32.77 8.51
C SER A 25 3.88 32.27 8.37
N THR A 26 3.15 32.80 7.41
CA THR A 26 1.78 32.33 7.13
C THR A 26 1.78 30.88 6.64
N PRO A 27 0.69 30.11 6.80
CA PRO A 27 0.60 28.74 6.30
C PRO A 27 0.81 28.65 4.79
N GLU A 28 0.46 29.69 4.03
CA GLU A 28 0.72 29.79 2.61
C GLU A 28 2.21 29.93 2.29
N GLU A 29 2.93 30.78 3.01
CA GLU A 29 4.38 30.97 2.83
C GLU A 29 5.14 29.68 3.14
N ILE A 30 4.77 28.97 4.23
CA ILE A 30 5.36 27.68 4.57
C ILE A 30 5.08 26.66 3.47
N TYR A 31 3.84 26.61 2.96
CA TYR A 31 3.46 25.72 1.88
C TYR A 31 4.26 25.97 0.61
N LEU A 32 4.42 27.22 0.20
CA LEU A 32 5.20 27.60 -0.99
C LEU A 32 6.68 27.21 -0.84
N LYS A 33 7.25 27.39 0.36
CA LYS A 33 8.61 26.95 0.68
C LYS A 33 8.76 25.43 0.57
N ALA A 34 7.82 24.68 1.16
CA ALA A 34 7.76 23.22 1.08
C ALA A 34 7.62 22.75 -0.37
N TYR A 35 6.72 23.37 -1.12
CA TYR A 35 6.47 23.03 -2.51
C TYR A 35 7.68 23.32 -3.41
N LYS A 36 8.43 24.39 -3.13
CA LYS A 36 9.69 24.65 -3.82
C LYS A 36 10.72 23.54 -3.58
N ALA A 37 10.92 23.13 -2.32
CA ALA A 37 11.80 22.00 -1.99
C ALA A 37 11.34 20.71 -2.71
N PHE A 38 10.03 20.47 -2.77
CA PHE A 38 9.44 19.35 -3.52
C PHE A 38 9.78 19.40 -5.02
N GLN A 39 9.68 20.57 -5.66
CA GLN A 39 10.04 20.75 -7.07
C GLN A 39 11.54 20.54 -7.33
N GLU A 40 12.39 20.87 -6.36
CA GLU A 40 13.82 20.63 -6.37
C GLU A 40 14.17 19.17 -6.05
N THR A 41 13.16 18.27 -5.90
CA THR A 41 13.29 16.86 -5.51
C THR A 41 13.92 16.62 -4.14
N ASP A 42 14.02 17.66 -3.32
CA ASP A 42 14.40 17.58 -1.91
C ASP A 42 13.20 17.16 -1.07
N TYR A 43 12.83 15.88 -1.20
CA TYR A 43 11.63 15.34 -0.57
C TYR A 43 11.73 15.29 0.96
N GLU A 44 12.93 15.23 1.52
CA GLU A 44 13.15 15.29 2.96
C GLU A 44 12.73 16.64 3.51
N LYS A 45 13.36 17.68 2.99
CA LYS A 45 13.02 19.05 3.36
C LYS A 45 11.57 19.41 3.06
N ALA A 46 11.04 18.92 1.93
CA ALA A 46 9.63 19.11 1.60
C ALA A 46 8.70 18.52 2.66
N ALA A 47 8.94 17.28 3.09
CA ALA A 47 8.14 16.62 4.11
C ALA A 47 8.22 17.37 5.45
N GLU A 48 9.40 17.80 5.89
CA GLU A 48 9.61 18.58 7.11
C GLU A 48 8.87 19.93 7.08
N GLU A 49 8.95 20.65 5.96
CA GLU A 49 8.28 21.95 5.83
C GLU A 49 6.74 21.78 5.73
N PHE A 50 6.23 20.73 5.08
CA PHE A 50 4.80 20.43 5.08
C PHE A 50 4.29 20.08 6.47
N ASP A 51 5.06 19.34 7.28
CA ASP A 51 4.70 18.96 8.65
C ASP A 51 4.56 20.17 9.57
N LYS A 52 5.36 21.21 9.39
CA LYS A 52 5.24 22.48 10.12
C LYS A 52 3.85 23.12 9.98
N ILE A 53 3.21 22.99 8.82
CA ILE A 53 1.88 23.53 8.61
C ILE A 53 0.85 22.80 9.50
N GLU A 54 0.95 21.47 9.59
CA GLU A 54 0.08 20.71 10.47
C GLU A 54 0.29 21.03 11.94
N GLN A 55 1.55 21.23 12.35
CA GLN A 55 1.89 21.58 13.73
C GLN A 55 1.44 22.98 14.12
N GLN A 56 1.62 23.98 13.26
CA GLN A 56 1.38 25.39 13.57
C GLN A 56 -0.03 25.85 13.20
N TYR A 57 -0.61 25.28 12.13
CA TYR A 57 -1.88 25.71 11.55
C TYR A 57 -2.81 24.54 11.23
N PRO A 58 -3.12 23.64 12.20
CA PRO A 58 -3.82 22.37 11.93
C PRO A 58 -5.23 22.53 11.34
N TYR A 59 -5.86 23.69 11.54
CA TYR A 59 -7.21 23.97 11.06
C TYR A 59 -7.26 24.80 9.77
N SER A 60 -6.10 25.05 9.15
CA SER A 60 -6.05 25.80 7.90
C SER A 60 -6.38 24.88 6.70
N GLU A 61 -6.92 25.47 5.63
CA GLU A 61 -7.09 24.73 4.37
C GLU A 61 -5.76 24.26 3.76
N TRP A 62 -4.65 24.88 4.17
CA TRP A 62 -3.30 24.48 3.79
C TRP A 62 -2.85 23.20 4.47
N ALA A 63 -3.34 22.91 5.70
CA ALA A 63 -2.98 21.69 6.43
C ALA A 63 -3.43 20.43 5.67
N GLU A 64 -4.67 20.41 5.14
CA GLU A 64 -5.16 19.29 4.35
C GLU A 64 -4.32 19.02 3.10
N ARG A 65 -3.89 20.08 2.40
CA ARG A 65 -3.03 19.98 1.22
C ARG A 65 -1.62 19.55 1.61
N ALA A 66 -1.10 20.09 2.70
CA ALA A 66 0.23 19.79 3.22
C ALA A 66 0.36 18.32 3.63
N GLN A 67 -0.65 17.74 4.31
CA GLN A 67 -0.65 16.32 4.66
C GLN A 67 -0.51 15.40 3.44
N ILE A 68 -1.24 15.68 2.36
CA ILE A 68 -1.15 14.90 1.13
C ILE A 68 0.24 15.04 0.49
N MET A 69 0.79 16.25 0.45
CA MET A 69 2.10 16.50 -0.15
C MET A 69 3.24 15.92 0.71
N MET A 70 3.09 15.95 2.04
CA MET A 70 3.99 15.30 2.98
C MET A 70 4.01 13.78 2.75
N ALA A 71 2.84 13.14 2.73
CA ALA A 71 2.73 11.71 2.45
C ALA A 71 3.33 11.32 1.10
N TYR A 72 3.13 12.14 0.07
CA TYR A 72 3.73 11.90 -1.24
C TYR A 72 5.25 12.08 -1.22
N SER A 73 5.77 13.04 -0.47
CA SER A 73 7.21 13.24 -0.28
C SER A 73 7.85 12.04 0.44
N GLN A 74 7.21 11.53 1.49
CA GLN A 74 7.59 10.31 2.20
C GLN A 74 7.58 9.09 1.28
N TYR A 75 6.53 8.92 0.45
CA TYR A 75 6.44 7.87 -0.57
C TYR A 75 7.63 7.94 -1.55
N LYS A 76 7.98 9.14 -2.03
CA LYS A 76 9.11 9.36 -2.96
C LYS A 76 10.47 9.01 -2.35
N ARG A 77 10.58 9.02 -1.03
CA ARG A 77 11.76 8.58 -0.26
C ARG A 77 11.73 7.10 0.11
N ASN A 78 10.70 6.36 -0.30
CA ASN A 78 10.44 4.97 0.10
C ASN A 78 10.17 4.83 1.63
N GLU A 79 9.77 5.88 2.30
CA GLU A 79 9.35 5.91 3.70
C GLU A 79 7.87 5.52 3.79
N TYR A 80 7.57 4.31 3.34
CA TYR A 80 6.20 3.85 3.15
C TYR A 80 5.40 3.79 4.46
N THR A 81 6.05 3.43 5.56
CA THR A 81 5.40 3.38 6.87
C THR A 81 4.93 4.76 7.31
N ASP A 82 5.77 5.78 7.18
CA ASP A 82 5.45 7.15 7.55
C ASP A 82 4.36 7.72 6.63
N ALA A 83 4.47 7.47 5.33
CA ALA A 83 3.45 7.85 4.36
C ALA A 83 2.08 7.23 4.71
N ILE A 84 2.03 5.94 5.07
CA ILE A 84 0.80 5.27 5.49
C ILE A 84 0.21 5.92 6.74
N MET A 85 1.02 6.22 7.76
CA MET A 85 0.54 6.87 8.98
C MET A 85 -0.03 8.27 8.70
N THR A 86 0.64 9.05 7.85
CA THR A 86 0.15 10.37 7.43
C THR A 86 -1.17 10.27 6.67
N LEU A 87 -1.30 9.29 5.76
CA LEU A 87 -2.52 9.07 4.97
C LEU A 87 -3.67 8.53 5.81
N ASP A 88 -3.40 7.65 6.77
CA ASP A 88 -4.42 7.16 7.71
C ASP A 88 -5.00 8.29 8.54
N ARG A 89 -4.16 9.16 9.07
CA ARG A 89 -4.60 10.35 9.80
C ARG A 89 -5.42 11.27 8.91
N PHE A 90 -4.98 11.54 7.68
CA PHE A 90 -5.75 12.33 6.72
C PHE A 90 -7.14 11.74 6.45
N LEU A 91 -7.22 10.45 6.16
CA LEU A 91 -8.48 9.76 5.86
C LEU A 91 -9.43 9.72 7.05
N GLN A 92 -8.89 9.64 8.28
CA GLN A 92 -9.67 9.67 9.50
C GLN A 92 -10.23 11.06 9.79
N LEU A 93 -9.45 12.11 9.60
CA LEU A 93 -9.85 13.49 9.89
C LEU A 93 -10.71 14.08 8.75
N HIS A 94 -10.47 13.68 7.53
CA HIS A 94 -11.06 14.26 6.32
C HIS A 94 -11.71 13.22 5.39
N PRO A 95 -12.63 12.35 5.88
CA PRO A 95 -13.16 11.22 5.09
C PRO A 95 -13.95 11.65 3.85
N GLY A 96 -14.51 12.86 3.84
CA GLY A 96 -15.26 13.46 2.72
C GLY A 96 -14.44 14.40 1.85
N ASN A 97 -13.14 14.52 2.06
CA ASN A 97 -12.29 15.42 1.29
C ASN A 97 -12.19 14.96 -0.18
N ARG A 98 -12.12 15.92 -1.10
CA ARG A 98 -11.95 15.64 -2.53
C ARG A 98 -10.70 14.82 -2.87
N ASN A 99 -9.66 14.90 -2.02
CA ASN A 99 -8.43 14.16 -2.17
C ASN A 99 -8.45 12.79 -1.46
N ALA A 100 -9.56 12.38 -0.82
CA ALA A 100 -9.63 11.11 -0.11
C ALA A 100 -9.42 9.91 -1.04
N SER A 101 -9.87 9.99 -2.30
CA SER A 101 -9.59 8.94 -3.29
C SER A 101 -8.10 8.84 -3.63
N TYR A 102 -7.39 9.98 -3.72
CA TYR A 102 -5.95 9.98 -3.94
C TYR A 102 -5.20 9.46 -2.70
N ALA A 103 -5.62 9.85 -1.51
CA ALA A 103 -5.02 9.38 -0.26
C ALA A 103 -5.12 7.85 -0.13
N LEU A 104 -6.29 7.25 -0.41
CA LEU A 104 -6.44 5.78 -0.45
C LEU A 104 -5.57 5.13 -1.52
N TYR A 105 -5.53 5.72 -2.71
CA TYR A 105 -4.71 5.21 -3.79
C TYR A 105 -3.21 5.23 -3.43
N LEU A 106 -2.70 6.34 -2.89
CA LEU A 106 -1.31 6.46 -2.47
C LEU A 106 -0.97 5.51 -1.31
N LYS A 107 -1.89 5.33 -0.35
CA LYS A 107 -1.74 4.34 0.73
C LYS A 107 -1.64 2.92 0.17
N ALA A 108 -2.51 2.56 -0.77
CA ALA A 108 -2.46 1.26 -1.44
C ALA A 108 -1.14 1.06 -2.21
N LEU A 109 -0.63 2.12 -2.87
CA LEU A 109 0.69 2.11 -3.51
C LEU A 109 1.81 1.85 -2.51
N CYS A 110 1.78 2.49 -1.32
CA CYS A 110 2.78 2.24 -0.28
C CYS A 110 2.84 0.77 0.14
N TYR A 111 1.70 0.08 0.24
CA TYR A 111 1.66 -1.36 0.50
C TYR A 111 2.13 -2.17 -0.72
N PHE A 112 1.72 -1.78 -1.92
CA PHE A 112 2.07 -2.45 -3.16
C PHE A 112 3.60 -2.46 -3.41
N GLU A 113 4.27 -1.33 -3.19
CA GLU A 113 5.73 -1.23 -3.33
C GLU A 113 6.50 -2.08 -2.31
N GLN A 114 5.86 -2.46 -1.20
CA GLN A 114 6.44 -3.34 -0.17
C GLN A 114 6.12 -4.82 -0.39
N MET A 115 5.40 -5.17 -1.44
CA MET A 115 5.09 -6.56 -1.76
C MET A 115 6.37 -7.37 -2.00
N SER A 116 6.36 -8.60 -1.57
CA SER A 116 7.46 -9.54 -1.75
C SER A 116 7.08 -10.69 -2.70
N ASP A 117 8.08 -11.53 -3.01
CA ASP A 117 7.88 -12.76 -3.78
C ASP A 117 6.78 -13.64 -3.18
N PRO A 118 5.97 -14.35 -3.99
CA PRO A 118 4.91 -15.25 -3.51
C PRO A 118 5.34 -16.29 -2.46
N LEU A 119 6.63 -16.67 -2.44
CA LEU A 119 7.15 -17.62 -1.47
C LEU A 119 7.45 -17.02 -0.09
N ARG A 120 7.35 -15.69 0.04
CA ARG A 120 7.59 -14.97 1.29
C ARG A 120 6.29 -14.58 1.98
N GLU A 121 6.38 -13.75 3.02
CA GLU A 121 5.23 -13.21 3.73
C GLU A 121 4.39 -12.31 2.85
N GLN A 122 3.05 -12.45 2.91
CA GLN A 122 2.11 -11.76 2.03
C GLN A 122 1.28 -10.70 2.74
N GLU A 123 1.70 -10.26 3.93
CA GLU A 123 0.95 -9.25 4.69
C GLU A 123 0.77 -7.96 3.90
N MET A 124 1.84 -7.47 3.25
CA MET A 124 1.77 -6.24 2.45
C MET A 124 0.90 -6.42 1.20
N SER A 125 0.95 -7.59 0.57
CA SER A 125 0.07 -7.92 -0.56
C SER A 125 -1.40 -7.91 -0.16
N GLN A 126 -1.73 -8.47 1.02
CA GLN A 126 -3.11 -8.46 1.53
C GLN A 126 -3.57 -7.05 1.88
N LYS A 127 -2.74 -6.25 2.55
CA LYS A 127 -3.06 -4.84 2.84
C LYS A 127 -3.24 -4.00 1.57
N ALA A 128 -2.45 -4.26 0.54
CA ALA A 128 -2.60 -3.60 -0.76
C ALA A 128 -3.94 -4.00 -1.42
N ASP A 129 -4.29 -5.30 -1.43
CA ASP A 129 -5.57 -5.79 -1.96
C ASP A 129 -6.75 -5.11 -1.28
N ASP A 130 -6.77 -5.14 0.05
CA ASP A 130 -7.86 -4.57 0.85
C ASP A 130 -8.00 -3.06 0.60
N THR A 131 -6.87 -2.33 0.55
CA THR A 131 -6.90 -0.87 0.38
C THR A 131 -7.32 -0.46 -1.05
N PHE A 132 -6.86 -1.18 -2.08
CA PHE A 132 -7.35 -0.93 -3.46
C PHE A 132 -8.82 -1.29 -3.61
N ARG A 133 -9.32 -2.37 -2.98
CA ARG A 133 -10.76 -2.69 -2.98
C ARG A 133 -11.57 -1.61 -2.27
N GLU A 134 -11.09 -1.09 -1.16
CA GLU A 134 -11.72 0.05 -0.48
C GLU A 134 -11.82 1.27 -1.41
N LEU A 135 -10.75 1.60 -2.14
CA LEU A 135 -10.77 2.66 -3.14
C LEU A 135 -11.86 2.44 -4.18
N LEU A 136 -11.93 1.24 -4.77
CA LEU A 136 -12.94 0.92 -5.79
C LEU A 136 -14.37 0.99 -5.26
N ALA A 137 -14.59 0.56 -4.01
CA ALA A 137 -15.90 0.57 -3.38
C ALA A 137 -16.37 1.98 -3.01
N ARG A 138 -15.47 2.80 -2.44
CA ARG A 138 -15.81 4.15 -1.98
C ARG A 138 -15.81 5.20 -3.10
N PHE A 139 -14.94 5.03 -4.09
CA PHE A 139 -14.71 6.01 -5.15
C PHE A 139 -14.74 5.38 -6.56
N PRO A 140 -15.85 4.76 -6.97
CA PRO A 140 -15.94 4.00 -8.23
C PRO A 140 -15.72 4.83 -9.49
N ASN A 141 -15.84 6.16 -9.41
CA ASN A 141 -15.62 7.09 -10.52
C ASN A 141 -14.30 7.87 -10.42
N SER A 142 -13.40 7.46 -9.52
CA SER A 142 -12.10 8.10 -9.39
C SER A 142 -11.21 7.81 -10.61
N VAL A 143 -10.36 8.77 -10.96
CA VAL A 143 -9.36 8.62 -12.05
C VAL A 143 -8.33 7.49 -11.76
N TYR A 144 -8.23 7.04 -10.52
CA TYR A 144 -7.29 5.98 -10.10
C TYR A 144 -7.86 4.57 -10.26
N VAL A 145 -9.14 4.42 -10.62
CA VAL A 145 -9.85 3.13 -10.67
C VAL A 145 -9.20 2.14 -11.64
N GLU A 146 -8.82 2.58 -12.84
CA GLU A 146 -8.28 1.68 -13.86
C GLU A 146 -6.87 1.18 -13.46
N ASP A 147 -6.03 2.05 -12.94
CA ASP A 147 -4.72 1.64 -12.45
C ASP A 147 -4.84 0.73 -11.21
N ALA A 148 -5.76 1.03 -10.29
CA ALA A 148 -6.04 0.19 -9.13
C ALA A 148 -6.49 -1.22 -9.52
N LYS A 149 -7.32 -1.38 -10.56
CA LYS A 149 -7.71 -2.69 -11.09
C LYS A 149 -6.53 -3.47 -11.66
N ALA A 150 -5.65 -2.79 -12.40
CA ALA A 150 -4.46 -3.43 -12.95
C ALA A 150 -3.51 -3.91 -11.83
N LYS A 151 -3.34 -3.11 -10.77
CA LYS A 151 -2.54 -3.50 -9.60
C LYS A 151 -3.19 -4.64 -8.82
N LEU A 152 -4.51 -4.63 -8.65
CA LEU A 152 -5.24 -5.73 -8.04
C LEU A 152 -5.03 -7.05 -8.80
N GLU A 153 -4.96 -7.05 -10.11
CA GLU A 153 -4.66 -8.26 -10.88
C GLU A 153 -3.27 -8.81 -10.54
N ILE A 154 -2.26 -7.95 -10.42
CA ILE A 154 -0.90 -8.35 -10.01
C ILE A 154 -0.92 -8.94 -8.60
N ILE A 155 -1.59 -8.26 -7.66
CA ILE A 155 -1.71 -8.71 -6.26
C ILE A 155 -2.39 -10.08 -6.18
N GLN A 156 -3.52 -10.24 -6.88
CA GLN A 156 -4.28 -11.50 -6.93
C GLN A 156 -3.42 -12.65 -7.47
N ASN A 157 -2.62 -12.40 -8.51
CA ASN A 157 -1.70 -13.40 -9.05
C ASN A 157 -0.59 -13.76 -8.04
N THR A 158 -0.10 -12.80 -7.27
CA THR A 158 0.92 -13.03 -6.23
C THR A 158 0.35 -13.87 -5.09
N LEU A 159 -0.83 -13.51 -4.57
CA LEU A 159 -1.50 -14.23 -3.49
C LEU A 159 -1.89 -15.67 -3.93
N ALA A 160 -2.45 -15.82 -5.12
CA ALA A 160 -2.73 -17.13 -5.69
C ALA A 160 -1.46 -17.98 -5.87
N GLY A 161 -0.37 -17.36 -6.29
CA GLY A 161 0.94 -18.01 -6.42
C GLY A 161 1.45 -18.57 -5.10
N LYS A 162 1.21 -17.88 -3.97
CA LYS A 162 1.52 -18.39 -2.63
C LYS A 162 0.75 -19.65 -2.31
N GLU A 163 -0.59 -19.63 -2.49
CA GLU A 163 -1.43 -20.79 -2.21
C GLU A 163 -1.04 -21.97 -3.10
N LEU A 164 -0.79 -21.72 -4.38
CA LEU A 164 -0.34 -22.75 -5.32
C LEU A 164 1.01 -23.36 -4.91
N ALA A 165 1.97 -22.54 -4.50
CA ALA A 165 3.30 -23.01 -4.07
C ALA A 165 3.21 -23.88 -2.81
N VAL A 166 2.40 -23.47 -1.82
CA VAL A 166 2.14 -24.27 -0.61
C VAL A 166 1.42 -25.59 -0.98
N GLY A 167 0.46 -25.52 -1.89
CA GLY A 167 -0.24 -26.74 -2.39
C GLY A 167 0.73 -27.70 -3.07
N ARG A 168 1.66 -27.21 -3.92
CA ARG A 168 2.72 -28.03 -4.54
C ARG A 168 3.60 -28.70 -3.51
N TYR A 169 3.98 -27.99 -2.46
CA TYR A 169 4.80 -28.52 -1.37
C TYR A 169 4.09 -29.71 -0.70
N TYR A 170 2.82 -29.56 -0.30
CA TYR A 170 2.04 -30.65 0.30
C TYR A 170 1.84 -31.82 -0.67
N GLN A 171 1.57 -31.56 -1.95
CA GLN A 171 1.43 -32.58 -2.97
C GLN A 171 2.70 -33.41 -3.13
N GLN A 172 3.89 -32.77 -3.13
CA GLN A 172 5.18 -33.45 -3.20
C GLN A 172 5.47 -34.34 -1.99
N HIS A 173 4.89 -34.01 -0.83
CA HIS A 173 5.01 -34.78 0.40
C HIS A 173 3.83 -35.78 0.60
N GLU A 174 3.03 -35.99 -0.47
CA GLU A 174 1.89 -36.90 -0.49
C GLU A 174 0.78 -36.56 0.52
N ASP A 175 0.81 -35.36 1.12
CA ASP A 175 -0.30 -34.82 1.92
C ASP A 175 -1.36 -34.21 0.97
N TYR A 176 -2.06 -35.09 0.27
CA TYR A 176 -3.03 -34.70 -0.75
C TYR A 176 -4.20 -33.90 -0.19
N ILE A 177 -4.61 -34.13 1.07
CA ILE A 177 -5.71 -33.39 1.69
C ILE A 177 -5.31 -31.94 1.94
N ALA A 178 -4.11 -31.71 2.49
CA ALA A 178 -3.61 -30.34 2.67
C ALA A 178 -3.38 -29.64 1.32
N ALA A 179 -2.84 -30.35 0.33
CA ALA A 179 -2.65 -29.83 -1.02
C ALA A 179 -3.98 -29.39 -1.67
N MET A 180 -5.02 -30.24 -1.59
CA MET A 180 -6.36 -29.94 -2.11
C MET A 180 -6.93 -28.65 -1.52
N ASN A 181 -6.83 -28.46 -0.20
CA ASN A 181 -7.32 -27.25 0.45
C ASN A 181 -6.65 -25.97 -0.12
N ARG A 182 -5.37 -26.05 -0.43
CA ARG A 182 -4.63 -24.93 -1.03
C ARG A 182 -5.05 -24.67 -2.47
N PHE A 183 -5.18 -25.71 -3.29
CA PHE A 183 -5.64 -25.54 -4.67
C PHE A 183 -7.09 -25.05 -4.74
N GLN A 184 -7.96 -25.52 -3.84
CA GLN A 184 -9.31 -24.99 -3.70
C GLN A 184 -9.35 -23.53 -3.27
N ALA A 185 -8.41 -23.08 -2.40
CA ALA A 185 -8.28 -21.68 -2.04
C ALA A 185 -7.97 -20.82 -3.27
N VAL A 186 -7.06 -21.27 -4.18
CA VAL A 186 -6.81 -20.58 -5.45
C VAL A 186 -8.08 -20.40 -6.26
N LEU A 187 -8.86 -21.48 -6.42
CA LEU A 187 -10.08 -21.47 -7.24
C LEU A 187 -11.19 -20.59 -6.66
N LYS A 188 -11.30 -20.53 -5.32
CA LYS A 188 -12.36 -19.83 -4.61
C LYS A 188 -12.04 -18.36 -4.40
N GLU A 189 -10.81 -18.06 -3.96
CA GLU A 189 -10.42 -16.72 -3.53
C GLU A 189 -9.81 -15.89 -4.67
N TYR A 190 -9.17 -16.58 -5.62
CA TYR A 190 -8.47 -15.93 -6.74
C TYR A 190 -8.92 -16.44 -8.12
N PRO A 191 -10.25 -16.46 -8.42
CA PRO A 191 -10.78 -17.14 -9.61
C PRO A 191 -10.38 -16.51 -10.95
N LYS A 192 -9.75 -15.34 -10.92
CA LYS A 192 -9.25 -14.63 -12.11
C LYS A 192 -7.73 -14.67 -12.25
N SER A 193 -7.04 -15.33 -11.32
CA SER A 193 -5.58 -15.41 -11.37
C SER A 193 -5.12 -16.35 -12.48
N ASN A 194 -3.91 -16.11 -12.98
CA ASN A 194 -3.25 -16.99 -13.96
C ASN A 194 -2.83 -18.35 -13.36
N GLN A 195 -3.05 -18.57 -12.06
CA GLN A 195 -2.77 -19.83 -11.36
C GLN A 195 -3.92 -20.83 -11.41
N VAL A 196 -5.11 -20.40 -11.85
CA VAL A 196 -6.34 -21.22 -11.82
C VAL A 196 -6.20 -22.49 -12.64
N GLU A 197 -5.62 -22.42 -13.84
CA GLU A 197 -5.49 -23.57 -14.72
C GLU A 197 -4.60 -24.66 -14.10
N GLU A 198 -3.48 -24.29 -13.51
CA GLU A 198 -2.60 -25.23 -12.80
C GLU A 198 -3.27 -25.77 -11.54
N ALA A 199 -3.99 -24.92 -10.79
CA ALA A 199 -4.70 -25.35 -9.59
C ALA A 199 -5.76 -26.41 -9.89
N LEU A 200 -6.51 -26.26 -10.98
CA LEU A 200 -7.50 -27.26 -11.44
C LEU A 200 -6.81 -28.60 -11.77
N TYR A 201 -5.73 -28.56 -12.54
CA TYR A 201 -4.97 -29.78 -12.87
C TYR A 201 -4.48 -30.47 -11.60
N ARG A 202 -3.85 -29.74 -10.68
CA ARG A 202 -3.28 -30.30 -9.44
C ARG A 202 -4.35 -30.82 -8.48
N LEU A 203 -5.49 -30.15 -8.43
CA LEU A 203 -6.65 -30.61 -7.65
C LEU A 203 -7.16 -31.93 -8.18
N ALA A 204 -7.32 -32.08 -9.52
CA ALA A 204 -7.71 -33.33 -10.15
C ALA A 204 -6.70 -34.45 -9.85
N ALA A 205 -5.39 -34.15 -9.91
CA ALA A 205 -4.34 -35.09 -9.57
C ALA A 205 -4.38 -35.55 -8.10
N CYS A 206 -4.66 -34.66 -7.17
CA CYS A 206 -4.85 -35.02 -5.75
C CYS A 206 -6.07 -35.92 -5.55
N TYR A 207 -7.22 -35.61 -6.18
CA TYR A 207 -8.40 -36.48 -6.13
C TYR A 207 -8.10 -37.87 -6.68
N GLN A 208 -7.38 -37.96 -7.81
CA GLN A 208 -7.01 -39.24 -8.41
C GLN A 208 -6.10 -40.06 -7.48
N ALA A 209 -5.10 -39.41 -6.85
CA ALA A 209 -4.21 -40.07 -5.88
C ALA A 209 -4.93 -40.61 -4.66
N LEU A 210 -6.06 -39.98 -4.25
CA LEU A 210 -6.92 -40.44 -3.16
C LEU A 210 -7.98 -41.46 -3.60
N GLY A 211 -8.02 -41.89 -4.87
CA GLY A 211 -9.00 -42.77 -5.40
C GLY A 211 -10.39 -42.16 -5.63
N LEU A 212 -10.50 -40.81 -5.52
CA LEU A 212 -11.73 -40.05 -5.74
C LEU A 212 -11.91 -39.75 -7.24
N THR A 213 -11.99 -40.79 -8.06
CA THR A 213 -11.96 -40.70 -9.54
C THR A 213 -13.11 -39.86 -10.13
N HIS A 214 -14.30 -39.91 -9.52
CA HIS A 214 -15.43 -39.09 -9.97
C HIS A 214 -15.15 -37.59 -9.82
N GLN A 215 -14.71 -37.17 -8.64
CA GLN A 215 -14.37 -35.77 -8.38
C GLN A 215 -13.18 -35.30 -9.25
N ALA A 216 -12.19 -36.17 -9.44
CA ALA A 216 -11.08 -35.90 -10.35
C ALA A 216 -11.57 -35.63 -11.78
N GLY A 217 -12.53 -36.45 -12.27
CA GLY A 217 -13.13 -36.28 -13.59
C GLY A 217 -13.92 -34.97 -13.72
N GLU A 218 -14.70 -34.58 -12.69
CA GLU A 218 -15.47 -33.34 -12.67
C GLU A 218 -14.56 -32.13 -12.80
N VAL A 219 -13.50 -32.05 -11.98
CA VAL A 219 -12.51 -30.94 -12.02
C VAL A 219 -11.76 -30.89 -13.36
N PHE A 220 -11.46 -32.07 -13.93
CA PHE A 220 -10.81 -32.12 -15.24
C PHE A 220 -11.75 -31.65 -16.37
N GLN A 221 -13.02 -31.98 -16.33
CA GLN A 221 -14.01 -31.45 -17.27
C GLN A 221 -14.16 -29.93 -17.12
N GLU A 222 -14.09 -29.41 -15.88
CA GLU A 222 -14.07 -27.96 -15.65
C GLU A 222 -12.86 -27.30 -16.33
N LEU A 223 -11.63 -27.86 -16.17
CA LEU A 223 -10.43 -27.37 -16.84
C LEU A 223 -10.62 -27.37 -18.37
N LYS A 224 -11.08 -28.46 -18.96
CA LYS A 224 -11.30 -28.57 -20.42
C LYS A 224 -12.33 -27.58 -20.94
N SER A 225 -13.43 -27.40 -20.22
CA SER A 225 -14.53 -26.54 -20.66
C SER A 225 -14.22 -25.05 -20.54
N LYS A 226 -13.60 -24.63 -19.43
CA LYS A 226 -13.28 -23.23 -19.18
C LYS A 226 -11.99 -22.76 -19.86
N TYR A 227 -11.01 -23.66 -19.96
CA TYR A 227 -9.66 -23.34 -20.47
C TYR A 227 -9.22 -24.33 -21.58
N PRO A 228 -9.91 -24.38 -22.73
CA PRO A 228 -9.68 -25.41 -23.76
C PRO A 228 -8.29 -25.33 -24.41
N LYS A 229 -7.56 -24.22 -24.20
CA LYS A 229 -6.20 -24.03 -24.72
C LYS A 229 -5.11 -24.22 -23.65
N SER A 230 -5.50 -24.63 -22.44
CA SER A 230 -4.57 -24.82 -21.33
C SER A 230 -3.56 -25.92 -21.62
N GLU A 231 -2.28 -25.66 -21.37
CA GLU A 231 -1.24 -26.69 -21.45
C GLU A 231 -1.42 -27.79 -20.41
N TRP A 232 -2.08 -27.46 -19.27
CA TRP A 232 -2.32 -28.41 -18.19
C TRP A 232 -3.26 -29.55 -18.56
N ILE A 233 -4.07 -29.43 -19.63
CA ILE A 233 -4.89 -30.51 -20.17
C ILE A 233 -4.02 -31.70 -20.57
N LYS A 234 -2.85 -31.46 -21.20
CA LYS A 234 -1.93 -32.53 -21.64
C LYS A 234 -1.36 -33.34 -20.46
N TYR A 235 -1.20 -32.69 -19.32
CA TYR A 235 -0.74 -33.36 -18.10
C TYR A 235 -1.90 -34.10 -17.43
N ALA A 236 -3.08 -33.52 -17.42
CA ALA A 236 -4.28 -34.13 -16.85
C ALA A 236 -4.76 -35.36 -17.63
N ASP A 237 -4.69 -35.35 -18.97
CA ASP A 237 -5.02 -36.52 -19.83
C ASP A 237 -4.17 -37.77 -19.50
N LYS A 238 -3.03 -37.63 -18.84
CA LYS A 238 -2.20 -38.77 -18.41
C LYS A 238 -2.62 -39.36 -17.07
N LEU A 239 -3.55 -38.73 -16.36
CA LEU A 239 -4.04 -39.19 -15.06
C LEU A 239 -5.22 -40.16 -15.22
N PHE A 240 -5.88 -40.10 -16.35
CA PHE A 240 -7.07 -40.86 -16.72
C PHE A 240 -6.76 -41.80 -17.89
#